data_847de0630ab2b73be3ad11dd8361cf11
#
_entry.id   847de0630ab2b73be3ad11dd8361cf11
#
_cell.length_a   1.000
_cell.length_b   1.000
_cell.length_c   1.000
_cell.angle_alpha   90.00
_cell.angle_beta   90.00
_cell.angle_gamma   90.00
#
_symmetry.space_group_name_H-M   'P 1'
#
loop_
_entity.id
_entity.type
_entity.pdbx_description
1 polymer ?
#
loop_
_entity_poly.entity_id
_entity_poly.type
_entity_poly.pdbx_seq_one_letter_code
_entity_poly.pdbx_strand_id
1 'polypeptide(L)'
;MTEFIKKYEIWVFLVIGPIINALFVYARIQGIIPRFLYIHGRFCVLLLVLLAIVKFTKGNEGIKDIFRPMLKWKVNPKWYLFSLLFAMSVGSITLIFKGLLYESDIFSFLHFDFAGQTLKGCLVLLIWAFLGEVVWVSYCVRELSKIVKPFYASLLVGLFWTLWWIPIIYHGEGILPGIPIGPLSIFMMGIAGMCAVVYGRTKSGVVVLVMQFMVNMTLNILSVSPTKGGVPTFTAFAITYFLTMLIFMYFMNPNKRDTQPSSSINQYLNKMKIINR
;
A
#
# COMPACT_ATOMS: atom_id res chain seq x y z
N MET A 1 -30.77 3.60 -5.04
CA MET A 1 -29.49 3.89 -4.36
C MET A 1 -28.77 2.60 -3.88
N THR A 2 -29.44 1.70 -3.19
CA THR A 2 -28.86 0.45 -2.66
C THR A 2 -28.25 -0.44 -3.73
N GLU A 3 -28.96 -0.70 -4.85
CA GLU A 3 -28.45 -1.53 -5.97
C GLU A 3 -27.29 -0.88 -6.70
N PHE A 4 -27.25 0.46 -6.80
CA PHE A 4 -26.11 1.19 -7.36
C PHE A 4 -24.85 0.97 -6.51
N ILE A 5 -24.96 1.12 -5.17
CA ILE A 5 -23.80 0.92 -4.27
C ILE A 5 -23.29 -0.52 -4.35
N LYS A 6 -24.17 -1.51 -4.39
CA LYS A 6 -23.80 -2.92 -4.54
C LYS A 6 -23.05 -3.19 -5.86
N LYS A 7 -23.56 -2.60 -6.96
CA LYS A 7 -22.96 -2.77 -8.30
C LYS A 7 -21.61 -2.11 -8.45
N TYR A 8 -21.44 -0.93 -7.82
CA TYR A 8 -20.25 -0.08 -7.97
C TYR A 8 -19.45 0.06 -6.67
N GLU A 9 -19.52 -0.92 -5.76
CA GLU A 9 -18.94 -0.90 -4.42
C GLU A 9 -17.50 -0.36 -4.39
N ILE A 10 -16.61 -0.92 -5.23
CA ILE A 10 -15.21 -0.51 -5.26
C ILE A 10 -15.03 0.94 -5.70
N TRP A 11 -15.80 1.40 -6.70
CA TRP A 11 -15.72 2.77 -7.19
C TRP A 11 -16.26 3.77 -6.17
N VAL A 12 -17.35 3.40 -5.49
CA VAL A 12 -17.91 4.19 -4.38
C VAL A 12 -16.87 4.38 -3.29
N PHE A 13 -16.17 3.30 -2.89
CA PHE A 13 -15.13 3.40 -1.89
C PHE A 13 -13.94 4.25 -2.37
N LEU A 14 -13.45 4.03 -3.59
CA LEU A 14 -12.30 4.77 -4.14
C LEU A 14 -12.55 6.28 -4.23
N VAL A 15 -13.80 6.70 -4.46
CA VAL A 15 -14.18 8.13 -4.49
C VAL A 15 -14.41 8.67 -3.07
N ILE A 16 -15.16 7.97 -2.25
CA ILE A 16 -15.54 8.43 -0.89
C ILE A 16 -14.30 8.49 0.03
N GLY A 17 -13.38 7.55 -0.07
CA GLY A 17 -12.20 7.48 0.80
C GLY A 17 -11.35 8.77 0.76
N PRO A 18 -10.89 9.27 -0.40
CA PRO A 18 -10.19 10.54 -0.51
C PRO A 18 -11.01 11.75 -0.05
N ILE A 19 -12.32 11.78 -0.34
CA ILE A 19 -13.21 12.88 0.09
C ILE A 19 -13.30 12.94 1.63
N ILE A 20 -13.54 11.82 2.29
CA ILE A 20 -13.60 11.76 3.76
C ILE A 20 -12.24 12.16 4.36
N ASN A 21 -11.13 11.71 3.76
CA ASN A 21 -9.82 12.15 4.21
C ASN A 21 -9.62 13.66 4.06
N ALA A 22 -10.07 14.27 2.96
CA ALA A 22 -10.00 15.71 2.76
C ALA A 22 -10.82 16.46 3.84
N LEU A 23 -12.00 15.97 4.18
CA LEU A 23 -12.82 16.53 5.28
C LEU A 23 -12.12 16.37 6.64
N PHE A 24 -11.43 15.25 6.86
CA PHE A 24 -10.68 15.01 8.09
C PHE A 24 -9.45 15.93 8.20
N VAL A 25 -8.75 16.17 7.10
CA VAL A 25 -7.66 17.17 7.01
C VAL A 25 -8.20 18.57 7.27
N TYR A 26 -9.33 18.95 6.66
CA TYR A 26 -9.96 20.24 6.87
C TYR A 26 -10.34 20.45 8.34
N ALA A 27 -10.97 19.47 8.97
CA ALA A 27 -11.31 19.53 10.40
C ALA A 27 -10.06 19.68 11.29
N ARG A 28 -8.93 19.09 10.89
CA ARG A 28 -7.62 19.28 11.56
C ARG A 28 -7.13 20.73 11.45
N ILE A 29 -7.22 21.32 10.26
CA ILE A 29 -6.79 22.70 10.01
C ILE A 29 -7.61 23.70 10.79
N GLN A 30 -8.91 23.46 10.91
CA GLN A 30 -9.84 24.27 11.72
C GLN A 30 -9.66 24.09 13.24
N GLY A 31 -8.70 23.25 13.68
CA GLY A 31 -8.46 22.98 15.09
C GLY A 31 -9.52 22.09 15.77
N ILE A 32 -10.49 21.56 15.02
CA ILE A 32 -11.57 20.69 15.55
C ILE A 32 -10.99 19.35 16.01
N ILE A 33 -10.00 18.83 15.27
CA ILE A 33 -9.37 17.52 15.55
C ILE A 33 -7.93 17.76 16.04
N PRO A 34 -7.56 17.25 17.24
CA PRO A 34 -6.18 17.35 17.73
C PRO A 34 -5.22 16.53 16.88
N ARG A 35 -3.94 16.96 16.79
CA ARG A 35 -2.91 16.36 15.93
C ARG A 35 -2.75 14.86 16.14
N PHE A 36 -2.78 14.39 17.37
CA PHE A 36 -2.66 12.96 17.69
C PHE A 36 -3.80 12.15 17.03
N LEU A 37 -5.04 12.58 17.21
CA LEU A 37 -6.21 11.91 16.63
C LEU A 37 -6.18 11.98 15.09
N TYR A 38 -5.72 13.10 14.53
CA TYR A 38 -5.56 13.25 13.09
C TYR A 38 -4.54 12.24 12.52
N ILE A 39 -3.33 12.17 13.08
CA ILE A 39 -2.25 11.34 12.55
C ILE A 39 -2.64 9.85 12.54
N HIS A 40 -3.24 9.35 13.62
CA HIS A 40 -3.61 7.96 13.75
C HIS A 40 -5.02 7.67 13.24
N GLY A 41 -5.96 8.58 13.47
CA GLY A 41 -7.37 8.40 13.15
C GLY A 41 -7.69 8.31 11.67
N ARG A 42 -6.98 9.03 10.79
CA ARG A 42 -7.27 9.05 9.35
C ARG A 42 -7.18 7.66 8.69
N PHE A 43 -6.22 6.82 9.10
CA PHE A 43 -6.12 5.44 8.62
C PHE A 43 -7.24 4.57 9.17
N CYS A 44 -7.58 4.76 10.44
CA CYS A 44 -8.70 4.06 11.06
C CYS A 44 -10.03 4.44 10.39
N VAL A 45 -10.24 5.74 10.13
CA VAL A 45 -11.45 6.23 9.44
C VAL A 45 -11.55 5.63 8.04
N LEU A 46 -10.45 5.56 7.29
CA LEU A 46 -10.43 4.96 5.95
C LEU A 46 -10.87 3.49 6.01
N LEU A 47 -10.34 2.71 6.96
CA LEU A 47 -10.75 1.32 7.16
C LEU A 47 -12.22 1.22 7.59
N LEU A 48 -12.68 2.05 8.52
CA LEU A 48 -14.08 2.04 8.99
C LEU A 48 -15.06 2.34 7.85
N VAL A 49 -14.74 3.29 6.97
CA VAL A 49 -15.54 3.58 5.77
C VAL A 49 -15.61 2.36 4.87
N LEU A 50 -14.47 1.70 4.61
CA LEU A 50 -14.45 0.47 3.84
C LEU A 50 -15.34 -0.61 4.48
N LEU A 51 -15.17 -0.85 5.78
CA LEU A 51 -15.94 -1.87 6.49
C LEU A 51 -17.43 -1.56 6.49
N ALA A 52 -17.83 -0.28 6.61
CA ALA A 52 -19.24 0.14 6.54
C ALA A 52 -19.84 -0.15 5.16
N ILE A 53 -19.13 0.20 4.07
CA ILE A 53 -19.58 -0.05 2.70
C ILE A 53 -19.70 -1.55 2.46
N VAL A 54 -18.67 -2.33 2.79
CA VAL A 54 -18.67 -3.79 2.57
C VAL A 54 -19.69 -4.51 3.45
N LYS A 55 -19.89 -4.07 4.69
CA LYS A 55 -20.94 -4.61 5.54
C LYS A 55 -22.33 -4.37 4.94
N PHE A 56 -22.56 -3.18 4.39
CA PHE A 56 -23.81 -2.83 3.74
C PHE A 56 -24.07 -3.65 2.46
N THR A 57 -23.03 -3.93 1.66
CA THR A 57 -23.17 -4.61 0.37
C THR A 57 -23.10 -6.13 0.46
N LYS A 58 -22.19 -6.67 1.29
CA LYS A 58 -21.84 -8.11 1.38
C LYS A 58 -22.04 -8.70 2.79
N GLY A 59 -22.48 -7.88 3.76
CA GLY A 59 -22.67 -8.32 5.13
C GLY A 59 -21.38 -8.74 5.85
N ASN A 60 -21.51 -9.55 6.89
CA ASN A 60 -20.38 -10.00 7.70
C ASN A 60 -19.41 -10.91 6.93
N GLU A 61 -19.87 -11.64 5.94
CA GLU A 61 -18.99 -12.49 5.10
C GLU A 61 -18.05 -11.63 4.24
N GLY A 62 -18.52 -10.47 3.75
CA GLY A 62 -17.68 -9.52 3.06
C GLY A 62 -16.55 -8.97 3.96
N ILE A 63 -16.87 -8.67 5.22
CA ILE A 63 -15.85 -8.24 6.20
C ILE A 63 -14.82 -9.34 6.44
N LYS A 64 -15.25 -10.58 6.68
CA LYS A 64 -14.33 -11.72 6.84
C LYS A 64 -13.44 -11.91 5.61
N ASP A 65 -13.98 -11.71 4.41
CA ASP A 65 -13.23 -11.84 3.16
C ASP A 65 -12.13 -10.80 3.00
N ILE A 66 -12.32 -9.57 3.49
CA ILE A 66 -11.29 -8.52 3.51
C ILE A 66 -10.06 -8.98 4.33
N PHE A 67 -10.28 -9.57 5.51
CA PHE A 67 -9.21 -9.98 6.42
C PHE A 67 -8.65 -11.39 6.13
N ARG A 68 -9.29 -12.18 5.28
CA ARG A 68 -8.85 -13.54 4.93
C ARG A 68 -7.38 -13.64 4.49
N PRO A 69 -6.83 -12.72 3.66
CA PRO A 69 -5.41 -12.76 3.28
C PRO A 69 -4.46 -12.65 4.47
N MET A 70 -4.85 -11.96 5.55
CA MET A 70 -4.06 -11.81 6.77
C MET A 70 -3.92 -13.12 7.55
N LEU A 71 -4.78 -14.09 7.34
CA LEU A 71 -4.70 -15.40 7.99
C LEU A 71 -3.72 -16.34 7.27
N LYS A 72 -3.27 -15.99 6.07
CA LYS A 72 -2.36 -16.81 5.27
C LYS A 72 -0.91 -16.43 5.50
N TRP A 73 -0.32 -16.93 6.59
CA TRP A 73 1.07 -16.71 6.93
C TRP A 73 2.02 -17.84 6.50
N LYS A 74 1.50 -19.07 6.29
CA LYS A 74 2.28 -20.22 5.79
C LYS A 74 2.53 -20.07 4.29
N VAL A 75 3.63 -19.41 3.94
CA VAL A 75 4.06 -19.14 2.56
C VAL A 75 5.54 -19.48 2.46
N ASN A 76 6.04 -19.77 1.25
CA ASN A 76 7.45 -20.05 1.05
C ASN A 76 8.32 -18.87 1.58
N PRO A 77 9.29 -19.12 2.48
CA PRO A 77 10.11 -18.11 3.15
C PRO A 77 10.80 -17.13 2.19
N LYS A 78 11.08 -17.55 0.95
CA LYS A 78 11.67 -16.67 -0.08
C LYS A 78 10.87 -15.38 -0.31
N TRP A 79 9.53 -15.43 -0.15
CA TRP A 79 8.69 -14.28 -0.35
C TRP A 79 8.74 -13.30 0.82
N TYR A 80 8.94 -13.79 2.04
CA TYR A 80 9.24 -12.95 3.20
C TYR A 80 10.59 -12.26 3.04
N LEU A 81 11.62 -13.01 2.67
CA LEU A 81 12.96 -12.45 2.41
C LEU A 81 12.91 -11.41 1.29
N PHE A 82 12.21 -11.72 0.19
CA PHE A 82 11.99 -10.77 -0.90
C PHE A 82 11.32 -9.49 -0.40
N SER A 83 10.22 -9.59 0.35
CA SER A 83 9.49 -8.44 0.88
C SER A 83 10.31 -7.62 1.88
N LEU A 84 11.17 -8.26 2.69
CA LEU A 84 12.08 -7.58 3.60
C LEU A 84 13.15 -6.77 2.87
N LEU A 85 13.72 -7.31 1.80
CA LEU A 85 14.89 -6.72 1.14
C LEU A 85 14.54 -5.79 -0.02
N PHE A 86 13.40 -5.98 -0.68
CA PHE A 86 13.08 -5.34 -1.95
C PHE A 86 13.20 -3.81 -1.91
N ALA A 87 12.46 -3.14 -1.01
CA ALA A 87 12.45 -1.68 -0.94
C ALA A 87 13.83 -1.12 -0.57
N MET A 88 14.51 -1.76 0.39
CA MET A 88 15.88 -1.39 0.79
C MET A 88 16.86 -1.54 -0.37
N SER A 89 16.79 -2.62 -1.14
CA SER A 89 17.63 -2.83 -2.32
C SER A 89 17.41 -1.74 -3.38
N VAL A 90 16.15 -1.41 -3.68
CA VAL A 90 15.82 -0.34 -4.63
C VAL A 90 16.34 1.01 -4.14
N GLY A 91 16.16 1.31 -2.85
CA GLY A 91 16.69 2.53 -2.23
C GLY A 91 18.22 2.60 -2.28
N SER A 92 18.90 1.51 -1.93
CA SER A 92 20.37 1.42 -1.98
C SER A 92 20.90 1.59 -3.41
N ILE A 93 20.29 0.93 -4.39
CA ILE A 93 20.64 1.09 -5.82
C ILE A 93 20.47 2.56 -6.25
N THR A 94 19.39 3.22 -5.86
CA THR A 94 19.18 4.64 -6.17
C THR A 94 20.29 5.52 -5.61
N LEU A 95 20.71 5.28 -4.36
CA LEU A 95 21.77 6.06 -3.71
C LEU A 95 23.15 5.78 -4.32
N ILE A 96 23.45 4.53 -4.72
CA ILE A 96 24.66 4.16 -5.44
C ILE A 96 24.71 4.89 -6.79
N PHE A 97 23.65 4.88 -7.57
CA PHE A 97 23.58 5.63 -8.83
C PHE A 97 23.76 7.13 -8.61
N LYS A 98 23.22 7.68 -7.53
CA LYS A 98 23.44 9.08 -7.16
C LYS A 98 24.93 9.32 -6.92
N GLY A 99 25.63 8.47 -6.16
CA GLY A 99 27.08 8.59 -5.93
C GLY A 99 27.90 8.60 -7.23
N LEU A 100 27.56 7.69 -8.14
CA LEU A 100 28.21 7.62 -9.46
C LEU A 100 28.01 8.90 -10.29
N LEU A 101 26.82 9.49 -10.27
CA LEU A 101 26.48 10.69 -11.03
C LEU A 101 27.16 11.96 -10.50
N TYR A 102 27.45 12.02 -9.20
CA TYR A 102 28.12 13.17 -8.59
C TYR A 102 29.63 13.01 -8.47
N GLU A 103 30.23 12.00 -9.13
CA GLU A 103 31.68 11.72 -9.11
C GLU A 103 32.27 11.66 -7.69
N SER A 104 31.45 11.28 -6.73
CA SER A 104 31.82 11.16 -5.31
C SER A 104 32.04 9.69 -4.96
N ASP A 105 32.58 9.44 -3.76
CA ASP A 105 32.65 8.08 -3.25
C ASP A 105 31.23 7.45 -3.32
N ILE A 106 31.12 6.32 -4.04
CA ILE A 106 29.86 5.60 -4.29
C ILE A 106 29.11 5.32 -3.00
N PHE A 107 29.85 5.08 -1.92
CA PHE A 107 29.27 4.76 -0.62
C PHE A 107 28.98 6.00 0.24
N SER A 108 29.40 7.18 -0.16
CA SER A 108 29.17 8.44 0.61
C SER A 108 27.68 8.73 0.83
N PHE A 109 26.82 8.34 -0.13
CA PHE A 109 25.37 8.50 -0.03
C PHE A 109 24.67 7.31 0.60
N LEU A 110 25.32 6.13 0.66
CA LEU A 110 24.74 4.91 1.20
C LEU A 110 24.96 4.84 2.72
N HIS A 111 24.15 5.57 3.44
CA HIS A 111 24.15 5.58 4.90
C HIS A 111 22.85 5.00 5.44
N PHE A 112 22.95 4.04 6.38
CA PHE A 112 21.81 3.44 7.07
C PHE A 112 21.64 4.08 8.43
N ASP A 113 20.67 4.98 8.56
CA ASP A 113 20.37 5.67 9.80
C ASP A 113 19.33 4.90 10.62
N PHE A 114 19.80 4.11 11.57
CA PHE A 114 18.95 3.39 12.52
C PHE A 114 18.72 4.18 13.83
N ALA A 115 19.45 5.26 14.07
CA ALA A 115 19.44 5.97 15.35
C ALA A 115 18.05 6.56 15.71
N GLY A 116 17.27 6.95 14.70
CA GLY A 116 15.91 7.46 14.89
C GLY A 116 14.84 6.37 15.04
N GLN A 117 15.19 5.07 14.94
CA GLN A 117 14.21 3.98 14.95
C GLN A 117 13.94 3.51 16.37
N THR A 118 12.81 3.93 16.93
CA THR A 118 12.35 3.44 18.22
C THR A 118 11.35 2.27 18.04
N LEU A 119 11.28 1.37 19.01
CA LEU A 119 10.28 0.29 18.99
C LEU A 119 8.86 0.84 18.83
N LYS A 120 8.52 1.92 19.54
CA LYS A 120 7.22 2.61 19.43
C LYS A 120 6.97 3.10 18.00
N GLY A 121 7.98 3.75 17.37
CA GLY A 121 7.89 4.21 15.98
C GLY A 121 7.67 3.06 15.00
N CYS A 122 8.43 1.98 15.13
CA CYS A 122 8.28 0.78 14.31
C CYS A 122 6.89 0.14 14.46
N LEU A 123 6.35 0.06 15.67
CA LEU A 123 4.99 -0.45 15.91
C LEU A 123 3.92 0.43 15.27
N VAL A 124 4.05 1.76 15.34
CA VAL A 124 3.13 2.70 14.68
C VAL A 124 3.20 2.52 13.16
N LEU A 125 4.39 2.43 12.58
CA LEU A 125 4.56 2.20 11.13
C LEU A 125 3.98 0.84 10.70
N LEU A 126 4.12 -0.19 11.53
CA LEU A 126 3.54 -1.50 11.26
C LEU A 126 2.00 -1.45 11.26
N ILE A 127 1.40 -0.72 12.22
CA ILE A 127 -0.06 -0.53 12.26
C ILE A 127 -0.53 0.23 11.00
N TRP A 128 0.16 1.29 10.60
CA TRP A 128 -0.21 2.02 9.38
C TRP A 128 -0.03 1.18 8.11
N ALA A 129 1.04 0.40 8.03
CA ALA A 129 1.24 -0.54 6.94
C ALA A 129 0.14 -1.62 6.90
N PHE A 130 -0.30 -2.12 8.06
CA PHE A 130 -1.42 -3.07 8.17
C PHE A 130 -2.73 -2.47 7.65
N LEU A 131 -3.08 -1.26 8.10
CA LEU A 131 -4.28 -0.57 7.64
C LEU A 131 -4.22 -0.29 6.14
N GLY A 132 -3.07 0.16 5.65
CA GLY A 132 -2.83 0.40 4.22
C GLY A 132 -2.92 -0.87 3.39
N GLU A 133 -2.34 -1.98 3.86
CA GLU A 133 -2.40 -3.27 3.16
C GLU A 133 -3.83 -3.79 3.05
N VAL A 134 -4.57 -3.81 4.16
CA VAL A 134 -5.96 -4.30 4.19
C VAL A 134 -6.83 -3.51 3.21
N VAL A 135 -6.69 -2.19 3.18
CA VAL A 135 -7.52 -1.32 2.34
C VAL A 135 -7.06 -1.35 0.89
N TRP A 136 -5.80 -0.99 0.63
CA TRP A 136 -5.36 -0.74 -0.74
C TRP A 136 -5.05 -2.01 -1.53
N VAL A 137 -4.57 -3.07 -0.89
CA VAL A 137 -4.18 -4.31 -1.58
C VAL A 137 -5.17 -5.42 -1.36
N SER A 138 -5.39 -5.84 -0.11
CA SER A 138 -6.29 -6.96 0.21
C SER A 138 -7.74 -6.70 -0.21
N TYR A 139 -8.14 -5.43 -0.31
CA TYR A 139 -9.44 -5.07 -0.87
C TYR A 139 -9.33 -4.43 -2.25
N CYS A 140 -8.77 -3.20 -2.40
CA CYS A 140 -8.90 -2.44 -3.65
C CYS A 140 -8.23 -3.12 -4.86
N VAL A 141 -6.96 -3.52 -4.75
CA VAL A 141 -6.27 -4.22 -5.86
C VAL A 141 -6.99 -5.51 -6.20
N ARG A 142 -7.41 -6.29 -5.20
CA ARG A 142 -8.11 -7.54 -5.40
C ARG A 142 -9.48 -7.36 -6.07
N GLU A 143 -10.30 -6.43 -5.61
CA GLU A 143 -11.64 -6.19 -6.17
C GLU A 143 -11.55 -5.62 -7.60
N LEU A 144 -10.66 -4.64 -7.86
CA LEU A 144 -10.43 -4.13 -9.21
C LEU A 144 -9.86 -5.19 -10.16
N SER A 145 -9.04 -6.12 -9.66
CA SER A 145 -8.49 -7.21 -10.47
C SER A 145 -9.54 -8.22 -10.94
N LYS A 146 -10.77 -8.17 -10.41
CA LYS A 146 -11.91 -8.91 -10.97
C LYS A 146 -12.41 -8.30 -12.28
N ILE A 147 -12.23 -6.99 -12.45
CA ILE A 147 -12.76 -6.21 -13.57
C ILE A 147 -11.67 -6.03 -14.64
N VAL A 148 -10.47 -5.58 -14.24
CA VAL A 148 -9.34 -5.31 -15.14
C VAL A 148 -8.13 -6.20 -14.79
N LYS A 149 -7.09 -6.21 -15.65
CA LYS A 149 -5.84 -6.93 -15.31
C LYS A 149 -5.19 -6.34 -14.06
N PRO A 150 -4.53 -7.15 -13.21
CA PRO A 150 -3.88 -6.68 -11.97
C PRO A 150 -2.93 -5.50 -12.17
N PHE A 151 -2.26 -5.41 -13.29
CA PHE A 151 -1.43 -4.27 -13.67
C PHE A 151 -2.24 -2.96 -13.67
N TYR A 152 -3.34 -2.90 -14.43
CA TYR A 152 -4.18 -1.70 -14.50
C TYR A 152 -4.90 -1.44 -13.17
N ALA A 153 -5.31 -2.51 -12.47
CA ALA A 153 -5.90 -2.39 -11.13
C ALA A 153 -4.94 -1.69 -10.17
N SER A 154 -3.66 -2.09 -10.17
CA SER A 154 -2.65 -1.49 -9.28
C SER A 154 -2.33 -0.05 -9.64
N LEU A 155 -2.27 0.31 -10.93
CA LEU A 155 -2.08 1.70 -11.35
C LEU A 155 -3.25 2.58 -10.89
N LEU A 156 -4.49 2.12 -11.08
CA LEU A 156 -5.68 2.84 -10.60
C LEU A 156 -5.67 2.99 -9.08
N VAL A 157 -5.38 1.92 -8.34
CA VAL A 157 -5.27 1.99 -6.87
C VAL A 157 -4.19 2.97 -6.46
N GLY A 158 -3.01 2.94 -7.10
CA GLY A 158 -1.92 3.88 -6.81
C GLY A 158 -2.32 5.34 -7.03
N LEU A 159 -3.10 5.63 -8.08
CA LEU A 159 -3.65 6.97 -8.34
C LEU A 159 -4.64 7.40 -7.25
N PHE A 160 -5.60 6.55 -6.88
CA PHE A 160 -6.55 6.87 -5.81
C PHE A 160 -5.86 6.97 -4.43
N TRP A 161 -4.83 6.18 -4.20
CA TRP A 161 -3.98 6.32 -3.02
C TRP A 161 -3.24 7.65 -3.01
N THR A 162 -2.76 8.13 -4.17
CA THR A 162 -2.20 9.48 -4.30
C THR A 162 -3.25 10.55 -4.01
N LEU A 163 -4.46 10.45 -4.56
CA LEU A 163 -5.56 11.39 -4.28
C LEU A 163 -5.85 11.48 -2.78
N TRP A 164 -5.78 10.38 -2.06
CA TRP A 164 -5.92 10.37 -0.60
C TRP A 164 -4.79 11.15 0.11
N TRP A 165 -3.56 11.19 -0.46
CA TRP A 165 -2.44 11.95 0.09
C TRP A 165 -2.47 13.45 -0.25
N ILE A 166 -3.09 13.89 -1.35
CA ILE A 166 -3.06 15.27 -1.82
C ILE A 166 -3.46 16.29 -0.76
N PRO A 167 -4.60 16.16 -0.04
CA PRO A 167 -4.99 17.15 0.97
C PRO A 167 -3.96 17.26 2.10
N ILE A 168 -3.34 16.16 2.47
CA ILE A 168 -2.32 16.07 3.53
C ILE A 168 -1.08 16.86 3.14
N ILE A 169 -0.61 16.66 1.90
CA ILE A 169 0.60 17.32 1.36
C ILE A 169 0.36 18.81 1.17
N TYR A 170 -0.78 19.16 0.56
CA TYR A 170 -1.14 20.54 0.27
C TYR A 170 -1.16 21.41 1.53
N HIS A 171 -1.60 20.87 2.64
CA HIS A 171 -1.67 21.59 3.93
C HIS A 171 -0.46 21.34 4.84
N GLY A 172 0.57 20.64 4.40
CA GLY A 172 1.78 20.37 5.21
C GLY A 172 1.54 19.50 6.46
N GLU A 173 0.41 18.83 6.54
CA GLU A 173 -0.01 18.00 7.69
C GLU A 173 0.49 16.56 7.62
N GLY A 174 1.40 16.25 6.71
CA GLY A 174 1.93 14.89 6.48
C GLY A 174 3.24 14.61 7.22
N ILE A 175 3.63 13.35 7.19
CA ILE A 175 4.93 12.87 7.70
C ILE A 175 6.06 13.20 6.73
N LEU A 176 5.73 13.43 5.47
CA LEU A 176 6.66 13.69 4.38
C LEU A 176 6.31 15.04 3.74
N PRO A 177 6.62 16.18 4.39
CA PRO A 177 6.35 17.51 3.83
C PRO A 177 7.16 17.70 2.54
N GLY A 178 6.60 18.48 1.61
CA GLY A 178 7.28 18.87 0.38
C GLY A 178 7.38 17.80 -0.70
N ILE A 179 6.64 16.68 -0.61
CA ILE A 179 6.61 15.70 -1.70
C ILE A 179 5.85 16.28 -2.90
N PRO A 180 6.45 16.33 -4.11
CA PRO A 180 5.72 16.67 -5.32
C PRO A 180 4.71 15.58 -5.68
N ILE A 181 3.51 15.98 -6.14
CA ILE A 181 2.40 15.05 -6.46
C ILE A 181 2.79 14.05 -7.57
N GLY A 182 3.52 14.50 -8.60
CA GLY A 182 3.95 13.62 -9.70
C GLY A 182 4.81 12.44 -9.24
N PRO A 183 5.97 12.68 -8.60
CA PRO A 183 6.80 11.65 -8.01
C PRO A 183 6.06 10.77 -7.00
N LEU A 184 5.18 11.35 -6.18
CA LEU A 184 4.34 10.57 -5.26
C LEU A 184 3.42 9.61 -6.02
N SER A 185 2.77 10.07 -7.10
CA SER A 185 1.88 9.23 -7.91
C SER A 185 2.64 8.04 -8.50
N ILE A 186 3.82 8.28 -9.06
CA ILE A 186 4.71 7.24 -9.61
C ILE A 186 5.06 6.23 -8.50
N PHE A 187 5.41 6.72 -7.32
CA PHE A 187 5.78 5.89 -6.18
C PHE A 187 4.60 5.04 -5.68
N MET A 188 3.40 5.62 -5.53
CA MET A 188 2.21 4.90 -5.09
C MET A 188 1.77 3.83 -6.10
N MET A 189 1.85 4.12 -7.40
CA MET A 189 1.62 3.13 -8.46
C MET A 189 2.66 2.00 -8.39
N GLY A 190 3.93 2.33 -8.15
CA GLY A 190 5.01 1.36 -7.96
C GLY A 190 4.75 0.43 -6.77
N ILE A 191 4.38 0.99 -5.61
CA ILE A 191 4.05 0.22 -4.39
C ILE A 191 2.85 -0.68 -4.65
N ALA A 192 1.74 -0.15 -5.15
CA ALA A 192 0.53 -0.92 -5.43
C ALA A 192 0.80 -2.06 -6.42
N GLY A 193 1.65 -1.81 -7.44
CA GLY A 193 2.05 -2.80 -8.42
C GLY A 193 2.89 -3.93 -7.83
N MET A 194 3.92 -3.61 -7.04
CA MET A 194 4.73 -4.64 -6.37
C MET A 194 3.91 -5.46 -5.37
N CYS A 195 3.02 -4.80 -4.62
CA CYS A 195 2.09 -5.50 -3.73
C CYS A 195 1.17 -6.45 -4.51
N ALA A 196 0.68 -6.05 -5.71
CA ALA A 196 -0.11 -6.92 -6.58
C ALA A 196 0.68 -8.14 -7.06
N VAL A 197 1.96 -7.97 -7.43
CA VAL A 197 2.86 -9.09 -7.80
C VAL A 197 3.02 -10.07 -6.66
N VAL A 198 3.39 -9.57 -5.47
CA VAL A 198 3.61 -10.41 -4.28
C VAL A 198 2.31 -11.10 -3.86
N TYR A 199 1.20 -10.37 -3.83
CA TYR A 199 -0.11 -10.94 -3.51
C TYR A 199 -0.52 -12.01 -4.53
N GLY A 200 -0.32 -11.73 -5.83
CA GLY A 200 -0.61 -12.69 -6.89
C GLY A 200 0.11 -14.04 -6.71
N ARG A 201 1.35 -14.01 -6.23
CA ARG A 201 2.17 -15.21 -6.00
C ARG A 201 1.94 -15.89 -4.65
N THR A 202 1.57 -15.14 -3.63
CA THR A 202 1.48 -15.66 -2.26
C THR A 202 0.05 -15.83 -1.77
N LYS A 203 -0.88 -15.00 -2.21
CA LYS A 203 -2.23 -14.83 -1.65
C LYS A 203 -2.21 -14.48 -0.16
N SER A 204 -1.12 -13.88 0.30
CA SER A 204 -0.86 -13.57 1.71
C SER A 204 -0.81 -12.06 1.92
N GLY A 205 -1.71 -11.54 2.72
CA GLY A 205 -1.67 -10.16 3.19
C GLY A 205 -0.50 -9.94 4.14
N VAL A 206 -0.09 -10.97 4.89
CA VAL A 206 1.06 -10.85 5.81
C VAL A 206 2.36 -10.58 5.06
N VAL A 207 2.61 -11.27 3.93
CA VAL A 207 3.81 -11.02 3.12
C VAL A 207 3.78 -9.64 2.49
N VAL A 208 2.60 -9.19 2.04
CA VAL A 208 2.41 -7.82 1.51
C VAL A 208 2.57 -6.77 2.61
N LEU A 209 2.06 -7.04 3.81
CA LEU A 209 2.27 -6.18 4.98
C LEU A 209 3.76 -5.97 5.27
N VAL A 210 4.56 -7.05 5.24
CA VAL A 210 6.02 -6.95 5.40
C VAL A 210 6.61 -6.03 4.33
N MET A 211 6.20 -6.16 3.07
CA MET A 211 6.67 -5.29 1.98
C MET A 211 6.32 -3.82 2.23
N GLN A 212 5.07 -3.50 2.58
CA GLN A 212 4.65 -2.12 2.85
C GLN A 212 5.35 -1.54 4.09
N PHE A 213 5.53 -2.35 5.13
CA PHE A 213 6.30 -1.94 6.30
C PHE A 213 7.75 -1.59 5.92
N MET A 214 8.40 -2.42 5.09
CA MET A 214 9.77 -2.18 4.65
C MET A 214 9.89 -0.98 3.71
N VAL A 215 8.88 -0.63 2.93
CA VAL A 215 8.84 0.64 2.19
C VAL A 215 8.91 1.82 3.16
N ASN A 216 8.10 1.82 4.22
CA ASN A 216 8.13 2.87 5.24
C ASN A 216 9.47 2.92 5.97
N MET A 217 10.03 1.76 6.33
CA MET A 217 11.36 1.69 6.95
C MET A 217 12.45 2.21 6.02
N THR A 218 12.39 1.91 4.73
CA THR A 218 13.36 2.42 3.73
C THR A 218 13.37 3.95 3.68
N LEU A 219 12.18 4.58 3.65
CA LEU A 219 12.06 6.05 3.68
C LEU A 219 12.61 6.67 4.97
N ASN A 220 12.61 5.93 6.07
CA ASN A 220 13.11 6.40 7.36
C ASN A 220 14.60 6.10 7.59
N ILE A 221 15.11 4.99 7.06
CA ILE A 221 16.49 4.53 7.30
C ILE A 221 17.45 5.06 6.24
N LEU A 222 17.05 5.06 4.96
CA LEU A 222 17.86 5.56 3.85
C LEU A 222 17.55 7.02 3.53
N SER A 223 18.54 7.73 2.98
CA SER A 223 18.37 9.12 2.53
C SER A 223 17.64 9.23 1.19
N VAL A 224 16.51 8.51 1.04
CA VAL A 224 15.67 8.52 -0.17
C VAL A 224 14.36 9.30 0.01
N SER A 225 14.00 9.70 1.23
CA SER A 225 12.81 10.53 1.46
C SER A 225 13.10 12.02 1.16
N PRO A 226 12.08 12.85 0.88
CA PRO A 226 12.28 14.28 0.63
C PRO A 226 12.97 15.02 1.77
N THR A 227 12.70 14.62 3.02
CA THR A 227 13.26 15.24 4.22
C THR A 227 14.73 14.87 4.47
N LYS A 228 15.19 13.70 4.02
CA LYS A 228 16.56 13.22 4.23
C LYS A 228 17.43 13.37 2.97
N GLY A 229 16.92 12.98 1.82
CA GLY A 229 17.67 12.95 0.56
C GLY A 229 17.35 14.13 -0.38
N GLY A 230 16.31 14.89 -0.08
CA GLY A 230 15.76 15.92 -0.94
C GLY A 230 14.81 15.39 -2.01
N VAL A 231 14.06 16.32 -2.62
CA VAL A 231 13.06 16.00 -3.67
C VAL A 231 13.66 15.28 -4.88
N PRO A 232 14.84 15.67 -5.42
CA PRO A 232 15.44 14.96 -6.56
C PRO A 232 15.75 13.50 -6.25
N THR A 233 16.28 13.20 -5.06
CA THR A 233 16.61 11.82 -4.66
C THR A 233 15.34 10.99 -4.46
N PHE A 234 14.29 11.56 -3.86
CA PHE A 234 13.01 10.90 -3.76
C PHE A 234 12.40 10.61 -5.14
N THR A 235 12.49 11.59 -6.07
CA THR A 235 12.00 11.41 -7.45
C THR A 235 12.74 10.27 -8.15
N ALA A 236 14.06 10.22 -8.05
CA ALA A 236 14.86 9.12 -8.58
C ALA A 236 14.46 7.76 -7.96
N PHE A 237 14.28 7.72 -6.64
CA PHE A 237 13.81 6.52 -5.94
C PHE A 237 12.42 6.08 -6.40
N ALA A 238 11.47 7.01 -6.54
CA ALA A 238 10.12 6.74 -7.03
C ALA A 238 10.13 6.14 -8.46
N ILE A 239 10.93 6.73 -9.35
CA ILE A 239 11.10 6.24 -10.73
C ILE A 239 11.75 4.86 -10.73
N THR A 240 12.84 4.66 -10.00
CA THR A 240 13.55 3.37 -9.92
C THR A 240 12.62 2.29 -9.38
N TYR A 241 11.85 2.59 -8.34
CA TYR A 241 10.87 1.67 -7.76
C TYR A 241 9.79 1.29 -8.78
N PHE A 242 9.25 2.28 -9.49
CA PHE A 242 8.23 2.06 -10.52
C PHE A 242 8.76 1.24 -11.70
N LEU A 243 9.95 1.55 -12.22
CA LEU A 243 10.57 0.79 -13.30
C LEU A 243 10.86 -0.65 -12.89
N THR A 244 11.35 -0.85 -11.66
CA THR A 244 11.53 -2.19 -11.10
C THR A 244 10.19 -2.94 -11.02
N MET A 245 9.13 -2.27 -10.59
CA MET A 245 7.76 -2.83 -10.60
C MET A 245 7.33 -3.25 -12.01
N LEU A 246 7.59 -2.44 -13.05
CA LEU A 246 7.26 -2.80 -14.42
C LEU A 246 7.98 -4.08 -14.87
N ILE A 247 9.27 -4.23 -14.51
CA ILE A 247 10.06 -5.42 -14.79
C ILE A 247 9.42 -6.65 -14.12
N PHE A 248 9.10 -6.55 -12.82
CA PHE A 248 8.47 -7.66 -12.11
C PHE A 248 7.07 -7.98 -12.63
N MET A 249 6.27 -6.97 -12.99
CA MET A 249 4.97 -7.18 -13.64
C MET A 249 5.11 -7.91 -14.97
N TYR A 250 6.12 -7.57 -15.78
CA TYR A 250 6.36 -8.23 -17.06
C TYR A 250 6.72 -9.71 -16.88
N PHE A 251 7.70 -10.01 -16.03
CA PHE A 251 8.19 -11.38 -15.84
C PHE A 251 7.26 -12.25 -14.98
N MET A 252 6.57 -11.67 -13.99
CA MET A 252 5.68 -12.39 -13.11
C MET A 252 4.25 -12.47 -13.65
N ASN A 253 3.86 -11.54 -14.52
CA ASN A 253 2.57 -11.46 -15.22
C ASN A 253 1.38 -11.93 -14.37
N PRO A 254 1.04 -11.26 -13.26
CA PRO A 254 -0.08 -11.66 -12.42
C PRO A 254 -1.39 -11.58 -13.23
N ASN A 255 -2.18 -12.64 -13.19
CA ASN A 255 -3.46 -12.73 -13.88
C ASN A 255 -4.61 -12.36 -12.95
N LYS A 256 -5.80 -12.11 -13.52
CA LYS A 256 -7.04 -11.94 -12.72
C LYS A 256 -7.26 -13.11 -11.76
N ARG A 257 -6.95 -14.35 -12.16
CA ARG A 257 -7.02 -15.55 -11.33
C ARG A 257 -6.03 -15.54 -10.18
N ASP A 258 -4.84 -14.95 -10.39
CA ASP A 258 -3.78 -14.90 -9.39
C ASP A 258 -4.08 -13.95 -8.24
N THR A 259 -4.96 -12.97 -8.43
CA THR A 259 -5.37 -12.03 -7.39
C THR A 259 -6.63 -12.48 -6.63
N GLN A 260 -7.29 -13.55 -7.06
CA GLN A 260 -8.45 -14.10 -6.36
C GLN A 260 -8.03 -15.07 -5.24
N PRO A 261 -8.86 -15.26 -4.19
CA PRO A 261 -8.64 -16.29 -3.18
C PRO A 261 -8.48 -17.66 -3.83
N SER A 262 -7.57 -18.49 -3.34
CA SER A 262 -7.32 -19.80 -3.94
C SER A 262 -8.60 -20.63 -3.97
N SER A 263 -8.88 -21.25 -5.13
CA SER A 263 -10.06 -22.11 -5.38
C SER A 263 -10.17 -23.28 -4.40
N SER A 264 -9.07 -23.70 -3.76
CA SER A 264 -9.07 -24.73 -2.72
C SER A 264 -10.00 -24.40 -1.55
N ILE A 265 -10.17 -23.12 -1.20
CA ILE A 265 -11.12 -22.72 -0.14
C ILE A 265 -12.56 -22.82 -0.64
N ASN A 266 -12.82 -22.48 -1.90
CA ASN A 266 -14.14 -22.64 -2.48
C ASN A 266 -14.50 -24.12 -2.67
N GLN A 267 -13.54 -24.99 -2.98
CA GLN A 267 -13.74 -26.43 -3.00
C GLN A 267 -14.01 -27.01 -1.59
N TYR A 268 -13.32 -26.51 -0.55
CA TYR A 268 -13.59 -26.89 0.84
C TYR A 268 -15.00 -26.46 1.29
N LEU A 269 -15.39 -25.24 0.99
CA LEU A 269 -16.73 -24.71 1.33
C LEU A 269 -17.84 -25.43 0.54
N ASN A 270 -17.59 -25.78 -0.72
CA ASN A 270 -18.54 -26.58 -1.51
C ASN A 270 -18.62 -28.04 -1.03
N LYS A 271 -17.50 -28.66 -0.63
CA LYS A 271 -17.52 -29.99 0.02
C LYS A 271 -18.30 -29.97 1.34
N MET A 272 -18.13 -28.93 2.17
CA MET A 272 -18.89 -28.83 3.43
C MET A 272 -20.38 -28.58 3.20
N LYS A 273 -20.77 -27.88 2.12
CA LYS A 273 -22.20 -27.71 1.75
C LYS A 273 -22.85 -29.01 1.23
N ILE A 274 -22.07 -29.92 0.67
CA ILE A 274 -22.57 -31.23 0.20
C ILE A 274 -22.73 -32.22 1.34
N ILE A 275 -21.92 -32.10 2.40
CA ILE A 275 -22.00 -33.00 3.59
C ILE A 275 -23.16 -32.61 4.53
N ASN A 276 -23.64 -31.37 4.44
CA ASN A 276 -24.75 -30.84 5.26
C ASN A 276 -26.11 -30.83 4.52
N ARG A 277 -26.24 -31.53 3.40
CA ARG A 277 -27.49 -31.90 2.72
C ARG A 277 -27.67 -33.41 2.79
#